data_3fd48a4e1aa51a8305b144a23f4f9917
#
_entry.id   3fd48a4e1aa51a8305b144a23f4f9917
#
_cell.length_a   1.000
_cell.length_b   1.000
_cell.length_c   1.000
_cell.angle_alpha   90.00
_cell.angle_beta   90.00
_cell.angle_gamma   90.00
#
_symmetry.space_group_name_H-M   'P 1'
#
loop_
_entity.id
_entity.type
_entity.pdbx_description
1 polymer ?
#
loop_
_entity_poly.entity_id
_entity_poly.type
_entity_poly.pdbx_seq_one_letter_code
_entity_poly.pdbx_strand_id
1 'polypeptide(L)'
;MHGRRPRVAGHPDRDAEHDQLVDQVRRWIDDGVEPHAIAVAARNGHLARAARDRLGTAGIPVSTPTASKTNAVRVGTMHAMKGLEFRCVAAIGVDADTMPARSTITAADDDPTAHRHDLQGERCLLFVACTRARDSLYVSYAGAPSPFLDARPTH
;
A
#
# COMPACT_ATOMS: atom_id res chain seq x y z
N MET A 1 13.96 -10.05 -13.94
CA MET A 1 14.10 -10.30 -12.82
C MET A 1 13.07 -10.61 -12.08
N HIS A 2 13.17 -10.99 -11.23
CA HIS A 2 12.22 -11.35 -10.52
C HIS A 2 12.26 -10.86 -9.29
N GLY A 3 11.40 -10.22 -8.91
CA GLY A 3 11.22 -9.79 -7.61
C GLY A 3 11.10 -10.90 -6.65
N ARG A 4 11.33 -10.62 -5.41
CA ARG A 4 11.07 -11.58 -4.36
C ARG A 4 9.58 -11.76 -4.23
N ARG A 5 9.19 -12.86 -3.60
CA ARG A 5 7.79 -13.06 -3.29
C ARG A 5 7.26 -11.90 -2.48
N PRO A 6 6.04 -11.47 -2.74
CA PRO A 6 5.42 -10.45 -1.90
C PRO A 6 5.38 -10.91 -0.45
N ARG A 7 5.69 -9.99 0.44
CA ARG A 7 5.62 -10.26 1.87
C ARG A 7 4.34 -9.63 2.41
N VAL A 8 3.50 -10.44 3.04
CA VAL A 8 2.27 -9.95 3.66
C VAL A 8 2.41 -10.07 5.17
N ALA A 9 2.21 -8.97 5.88
CA ALA A 9 2.40 -8.93 7.31
C ALA A 9 1.17 -8.34 8.02
N GLY A 10 0.67 -9.08 9.01
CA GLY A 10 -0.44 -8.63 9.83
C GLY A 10 0.04 -8.08 11.17
N HIS A 11 -0.68 -7.11 11.69
CA HIS A 11 -0.34 -6.47 12.95
C HIS A 11 -1.58 -6.30 13.81
N PRO A 12 -1.44 -6.25 15.14
CA PRO A 12 -2.62 -6.12 16.01
C PRO A 12 -3.32 -4.77 15.89
N ASP A 13 -2.58 -3.73 15.55
CA ASP A 13 -3.16 -2.40 15.42
C ASP A 13 -2.35 -1.55 14.45
N ARG A 14 -2.86 -0.36 14.18
CA ARG A 14 -2.23 0.54 13.21
C ARG A 14 -0.85 1.02 13.68
N ASP A 15 -0.69 1.22 14.96
CA ASP A 15 0.59 1.67 15.49
C ASP A 15 1.69 0.64 15.26
N ALA A 16 1.39 -0.63 15.53
CA ALA A 16 2.33 -1.72 15.26
C ALA A 16 2.62 -1.84 13.76
N GLU A 17 1.62 -1.65 12.93
CA GLU A 17 1.80 -1.67 11.48
C GLU A 17 2.77 -0.58 11.04
N HIS A 18 2.62 0.62 11.58
CA HIS A 18 3.50 1.73 11.22
C HIS A 18 4.93 1.50 11.72
N ASP A 19 5.09 0.91 12.90
CA ASP A 19 6.43 0.58 13.39
C ASP A 19 7.15 -0.36 12.43
N GLN A 20 6.44 -1.37 11.95
CA GLN A 20 7.02 -2.31 11.00
C GLN A 20 7.27 -1.69 9.64
N LEU A 21 6.43 -0.74 9.25
CA LEU A 21 6.65 0.00 8.01
C LEU A 21 7.99 0.76 8.07
N VAL A 22 8.25 1.43 9.19
CA VAL A 22 9.52 2.14 9.37
C VAL A 22 10.68 1.16 9.24
N ASP A 23 10.59 0.01 9.90
CA ASP A 23 11.65 -0.99 9.85
C ASP A 23 11.85 -1.51 8.43
N GLN A 24 10.76 -1.75 7.71
CA GLN A 24 10.84 -2.27 6.34
C GLN A 24 11.51 -1.26 5.40
N VAL A 25 11.13 0.01 5.52
CA VAL A 25 11.71 1.06 4.68
C VAL A 25 13.19 1.22 4.99
N ARG A 26 13.55 1.23 6.28
CA ARG A 26 14.95 1.31 6.67
C ARG A 26 15.76 0.15 6.12
N ARG A 27 15.18 -1.05 6.13
CA ARG A 27 15.86 -2.23 5.61
C ARG A 27 16.14 -2.09 4.13
N TRP A 28 15.18 -1.59 3.36
CA TRP A 28 15.40 -1.35 1.94
C TRP A 28 16.51 -0.32 1.70
N ILE A 29 16.49 0.76 2.47
CA ILE A 29 17.53 1.79 2.34
C ILE A 29 18.90 1.21 2.70
N ASP A 30 18.97 0.43 3.77
CA ASP A 30 20.22 -0.19 4.20
C ASP A 30 20.75 -1.18 3.15
N ASP A 31 19.83 -1.80 2.39
CA ASP A 31 20.19 -2.73 1.32
C ASP A 31 20.61 -2.01 0.04
N GLY A 32 20.62 -0.69 0.05
CA GLY A 32 21.09 0.08 -1.09
C GLY A 32 20.01 0.65 -1.99
N VAL A 33 18.75 0.54 -1.61
CA VAL A 33 17.67 1.11 -2.40
C VAL A 33 17.58 2.61 -2.10
N GLU A 34 17.62 3.44 -3.15
CA GLU A 34 17.49 4.87 -2.96
C GLU A 34 16.11 5.23 -2.47
N PRO A 35 15.97 6.18 -1.53
CA PRO A 35 14.64 6.54 -1.03
C PRO A 35 13.62 6.86 -2.11
N HIS A 36 14.01 7.57 -3.17
CA HIS A 36 13.06 7.91 -4.25
C HIS A 36 12.58 6.69 -5.04
N ALA A 37 13.24 5.56 -4.88
CA ALA A 37 12.82 4.31 -5.53
C ALA A 37 11.91 3.47 -4.65
N ILE A 38 11.51 3.99 -3.49
CA ILE A 38 10.61 3.33 -2.55
C ILE A 38 9.30 4.10 -2.50
N ALA A 39 8.18 3.38 -2.61
CA ALA A 39 6.87 3.98 -2.49
C ALA A 39 6.07 3.33 -1.36
N VAL A 40 5.27 4.13 -0.69
CA VAL A 40 4.31 3.67 0.31
C VAL A 40 2.93 4.10 -0.18
N ALA A 41 2.07 3.14 -0.44
CA ALA A 41 0.75 3.39 -1.00
C ALA A 41 -0.34 3.00 0.00
N ALA A 42 -1.28 3.90 0.24
CA ALA A 42 -2.42 3.68 1.13
C ALA A 42 -3.71 3.89 0.37
N ARG A 43 -4.80 3.31 0.89
CA ARG A 43 -6.09 3.41 0.22
C ARG A 43 -6.65 4.84 0.19
N ASN A 44 -6.36 5.62 1.22
CA ASN A 44 -6.88 6.98 1.30
C ASN A 44 -5.83 7.96 1.82
N GLY A 45 -6.12 9.25 1.71
CA GLY A 45 -5.19 10.30 2.09
C GLY A 45 -4.90 10.35 3.58
N HIS A 46 -5.86 9.98 4.41
CA HIS A 46 -5.68 9.97 5.85
C HIS A 46 -4.59 8.96 6.25
N LEU A 47 -4.69 7.75 5.71
CA LEU A 47 -3.69 6.72 6.00
C LEU A 47 -2.32 7.08 5.40
N ALA A 48 -2.31 7.66 4.21
CA ALA A 48 -1.07 8.09 3.58
C ALA A 48 -0.37 9.15 4.41
N ARG A 49 -1.14 10.12 4.92
CA ARG A 49 -0.58 11.19 5.74
C ARG A 49 -0.02 10.65 7.05
N ALA A 50 -0.74 9.74 7.69
CA ALA A 50 -0.27 9.14 8.95
C ALA A 50 1.04 8.39 8.74
N ALA A 51 1.17 7.66 7.64
CA ALA A 51 2.40 6.95 7.32
C ALA A 51 3.55 7.92 7.05
N ARG A 52 3.26 8.98 6.31
CA ARG A 52 4.28 9.99 6.00
C ARG A 52 4.79 10.64 7.28
N ASP A 53 3.88 10.97 8.19
CA ASP A 53 4.27 11.59 9.45
C ASP A 53 5.13 10.63 10.29
N ARG A 54 4.78 9.36 10.33
CA ARG A 54 5.54 8.39 11.10
C ARG A 54 6.95 8.20 10.52
N LEU A 55 7.06 8.10 9.20
CA LEU A 55 8.36 7.97 8.54
C LEU A 55 9.21 9.21 8.77
N GLY A 56 8.60 10.39 8.67
CA GLY A 56 9.32 11.64 8.91
C GLY A 56 9.82 11.75 10.33
N THR A 57 9.01 11.35 11.31
CA THR A 57 9.41 11.36 12.72
C THR A 57 10.59 10.41 12.94
N ALA A 58 10.66 9.34 12.17
CA ALA A 58 11.76 8.38 12.26
C ALA A 58 13.03 8.84 11.52
N GLY A 59 13.00 10.03 10.93
CA GLY A 59 14.16 10.58 10.25
C GLY A 59 14.30 10.15 8.80
N ILE A 60 13.28 9.53 8.22
CA ILE A 60 13.32 9.10 6.83
C ILE A 60 12.76 10.21 5.95
N PRO A 61 13.47 10.63 4.90
CA PRO A 61 12.97 11.68 4.02
C PRO A 61 11.75 11.18 3.26
N VAL A 62 10.69 11.98 3.24
CA VAL A 62 9.43 11.61 2.59
C VAL A 62 8.95 12.72 1.67
N SER A 63 8.23 12.35 0.63
CA SER A 63 7.72 13.29 -0.36
C SER A 63 6.49 12.69 -1.03
N THR A 64 5.84 13.48 -1.90
CA THR A 64 4.68 13.00 -2.66
C THR A 64 5.12 12.08 -3.79
N PRO A 65 4.19 11.27 -4.34
CA PRO A 65 4.56 10.32 -5.38
C PRO A 65 5.16 10.94 -6.63
N THR A 66 4.73 12.14 -6.98
CA THR A 66 5.18 12.78 -8.21
C THR A 66 6.27 13.83 -8.03
N ALA A 67 6.78 13.99 -6.80
CA ALA A 67 7.83 14.97 -6.54
C ALA A 67 9.09 14.60 -7.33
N SER A 68 9.62 15.55 -8.08
CA SER A 68 10.84 15.33 -8.83
C SER A 68 12.02 15.96 -8.09
N LYS A 69 13.21 15.49 -8.36
CA LYS A 69 14.45 16.06 -7.82
C LYS A 69 14.63 15.89 -6.31
N THR A 70 13.78 15.13 -5.66
CA THR A 70 13.91 14.91 -4.23
C THR A 70 14.19 13.42 -4.00
N ASN A 71 15.30 13.13 -3.32
CA ASN A 71 15.60 11.73 -2.98
C ASN A 71 14.93 11.41 -1.65
N ALA A 72 13.64 11.09 -1.74
CA ALA A 72 12.80 10.82 -0.59
C ALA A 72 11.81 9.71 -0.91
N VAL A 73 11.39 8.98 0.11
CA VAL A 73 10.38 7.92 -0.03
C VAL A 73 9.07 8.57 -0.50
N ARG A 74 8.46 7.99 -1.51
CA ARG A 74 7.22 8.51 -2.09
C ARG A 74 6.03 7.94 -1.34
N VAL A 75 5.28 8.80 -0.67
CA VAL A 75 4.12 8.36 0.13
C VAL A 75 2.86 9.01 -0.42
N GLY A 76 1.88 8.20 -0.75
CA GLY A 76 0.62 8.70 -1.28
C GLY A 76 -0.45 7.64 -1.35
N THR A 77 -1.56 7.98 -1.99
CA THR A 77 -2.66 7.04 -2.15
C THR A 77 -2.37 6.06 -3.28
N MET A 78 -3.06 4.93 -3.25
CA MET A 78 -2.96 3.96 -4.35
C MET A 78 -3.33 4.58 -5.69
N HIS A 79 -4.30 5.50 -5.69
CA HIS A 79 -4.69 6.22 -6.90
C HIS A 79 -3.53 7.03 -7.48
N ALA A 80 -2.73 7.63 -6.62
CA ALA A 80 -1.63 8.48 -7.04
C ALA A 80 -0.45 7.69 -7.62
N MET A 81 -0.45 6.38 -7.44
CA MET A 81 0.62 5.52 -7.96
C MET A 81 0.43 5.12 -9.42
N LYS A 82 -0.73 5.44 -10.00
CA LYS A 82 -1.02 5.08 -11.36
C LYS A 82 0.01 5.64 -12.32
N GLY A 83 0.53 4.81 -13.20
CA GLY A 83 1.52 5.24 -14.18
C GLY A 83 2.93 5.40 -13.65
N LEU A 84 3.15 5.15 -12.38
CA LEU A 84 4.47 5.26 -11.78
C LEU A 84 5.07 3.87 -11.57
N GLU A 85 6.35 3.81 -11.32
CA GLU A 85 7.03 2.56 -11.08
C GLU A 85 8.15 2.77 -10.06
N PHE A 86 8.32 1.81 -9.16
CA PHE A 86 9.30 1.90 -8.09
C PHE A 86 10.02 0.58 -7.94
N ARG A 87 11.20 0.59 -7.34
CA ARG A 87 11.89 -0.66 -7.04
C ARG A 87 11.16 -1.42 -5.94
N CYS A 88 10.76 -0.71 -4.89
CA CYS A 88 10.10 -1.31 -3.74
C CYS A 88 8.81 -0.57 -3.43
N VAL A 89 7.76 -1.32 -3.13
CA VAL A 89 6.47 -0.72 -2.76
C VAL A 89 5.96 -1.36 -1.47
N ALA A 90 5.50 -0.53 -0.55
CA ALA A 90 4.77 -0.97 0.62
C ALA A 90 3.32 -0.55 0.45
N ALA A 91 2.41 -1.52 0.31
CA ALA A 91 0.97 -1.27 0.26
C ALA A 91 0.44 -1.49 1.67
N ILE A 92 0.03 -0.41 2.34
CA ILE A 92 -0.32 -0.46 3.74
C ILE A 92 -1.81 -0.30 3.98
N GLY A 93 -2.27 -0.71 5.15
CA GLY A 93 -3.67 -0.57 5.52
C GLY A 93 -4.59 -1.43 4.69
N VAL A 94 -4.11 -2.60 4.24
CA VAL A 94 -4.91 -3.50 3.43
C VAL A 94 -5.72 -4.41 4.35
N ASP A 95 -6.53 -3.78 5.20
CA ASP A 95 -7.34 -4.48 6.18
C ASP A 95 -8.81 -4.44 5.81
N ALA A 96 -9.58 -5.31 6.47
CA ALA A 96 -10.99 -5.49 6.17
C ALA A 96 -11.80 -4.21 6.31
N ASP A 97 -11.39 -3.31 7.23
CA ASP A 97 -12.11 -2.06 7.46
C ASP A 97 -11.80 -0.99 6.41
N THR A 98 -10.75 -1.16 5.65
CA THR A 98 -10.29 -0.15 4.70
C THR A 98 -10.46 -0.57 3.25
N MET A 99 -10.27 -1.84 2.94
CA MET A 99 -10.37 -2.33 1.57
C MET A 99 -11.31 -3.55 1.50
N PRO A 100 -12.39 -3.45 0.77
CA PRO A 100 -12.79 -2.31 -0.06
C PRO A 100 -13.25 -1.12 0.77
N ALA A 101 -13.10 0.08 0.21
CA ALA A 101 -13.58 1.29 0.86
C ALA A 101 -15.11 1.30 0.79
N ARG A 102 -15.77 1.18 1.93
CA ARG A 102 -17.21 1.00 1.98
C ARG A 102 -17.99 2.13 1.32
N SER A 103 -17.48 3.34 1.41
CA SER A 103 -18.15 4.49 0.82
C SER A 103 -18.19 4.44 -0.70
N THR A 104 -17.37 3.60 -1.33
CA THR A 104 -17.34 3.49 -2.79
C THR A 104 -18.10 2.27 -3.30
N ILE A 105 -18.68 1.47 -2.40
CA ILE A 105 -19.33 0.22 -2.78
C ILE A 105 -20.84 0.35 -2.71
N THR A 106 -21.50 0.12 -3.85
CA THR A 106 -22.95 0.07 -3.90
C THR A 106 -23.43 -1.19 -3.16
N ALA A 107 -24.49 -1.04 -2.37
CA ALA A 107 -25.04 -2.18 -1.64
C ALA A 107 -25.55 -3.24 -2.63
N ALA A 108 -25.26 -4.51 -2.33
CA ALA A 108 -25.67 -5.60 -3.20
C ALA A 108 -27.20 -5.68 -3.35
N ASP A 109 -27.95 -5.31 -2.30
CA ASP A 109 -29.41 -5.31 -2.34
C ASP A 109 -29.97 -4.21 -3.25
N ASP A 110 -29.25 -3.07 -3.36
CA ASP A 110 -29.70 -1.97 -4.21
C ASP A 110 -29.43 -2.24 -5.68
N ASP A 111 -28.24 -2.73 -5.99
CA ASP A 111 -27.85 -3.02 -7.36
C ASP A 111 -26.72 -4.04 -7.36
N PRO A 112 -27.04 -5.32 -7.55
CA PRO A 112 -26.01 -6.37 -7.53
C PRO A 112 -24.91 -6.20 -8.58
N THR A 113 -25.25 -5.67 -9.74
CA THR A 113 -24.28 -5.47 -10.82
C THR A 113 -23.29 -4.35 -10.45
N ALA A 114 -23.82 -3.24 -9.95
CA ALA A 114 -22.98 -2.13 -9.49
C ALA A 114 -22.11 -2.57 -8.32
N HIS A 115 -22.65 -3.39 -7.42
CA HIS A 115 -21.89 -3.91 -6.29
C HIS A 115 -20.66 -4.68 -6.78
N ARG A 116 -20.86 -5.61 -7.72
CA ARG A 116 -19.74 -6.40 -8.25
C ARG A 116 -18.72 -5.52 -8.97
N HIS A 117 -19.22 -4.53 -9.72
CA HIS A 117 -18.35 -3.61 -10.45
C HIS A 117 -17.50 -2.79 -9.50
N ASP A 118 -18.11 -2.28 -8.42
CA ASP A 118 -17.39 -1.47 -7.42
C ASP A 118 -16.34 -2.30 -6.71
N LEU A 119 -16.67 -3.56 -6.35
CA LEU A 119 -15.69 -4.44 -5.73
C LEU A 119 -14.52 -4.70 -6.66
N GLN A 120 -14.80 -4.93 -7.95
CA GLN A 120 -13.76 -5.17 -8.92
C GLN A 120 -12.86 -3.95 -9.06
N GLY A 121 -13.43 -2.75 -9.02
CA GLY A 121 -12.65 -1.52 -9.07
C GLY A 121 -11.69 -1.40 -7.88
N GLU A 122 -12.15 -1.74 -6.68
CA GLU A 122 -11.30 -1.72 -5.49
C GLU A 122 -10.18 -2.75 -5.59
N ARG A 123 -10.50 -3.94 -6.07
CA ARG A 123 -9.49 -4.99 -6.25
C ARG A 123 -8.45 -4.57 -7.28
N CYS A 124 -8.88 -3.97 -8.38
CA CYS A 124 -7.96 -3.47 -9.41
C CYS A 124 -7.06 -2.37 -8.87
N LEU A 125 -7.58 -1.49 -8.02
CA LEU A 125 -6.80 -0.42 -7.42
C LEU A 125 -5.64 -1.00 -6.60
N LEU A 126 -5.93 -1.99 -5.78
CA LEU A 126 -4.89 -2.66 -5.00
C LEU A 126 -3.88 -3.35 -5.92
N PHE A 127 -4.39 -4.06 -6.93
CA PHE A 127 -3.53 -4.77 -7.87
C PHE A 127 -2.58 -3.82 -8.59
N VAL A 128 -3.11 -2.68 -9.06
CA VAL A 128 -2.26 -1.69 -9.75
C VAL A 128 -1.17 -1.17 -8.82
N ALA A 129 -1.53 -0.85 -7.57
CA ALA A 129 -0.53 -0.37 -6.61
C ALA A 129 0.56 -1.41 -6.38
N CYS A 130 0.17 -2.68 -6.22
CA CYS A 130 1.14 -3.75 -5.99
C CYS A 130 2.05 -3.98 -7.20
N THR A 131 1.52 -3.82 -8.40
CA THR A 131 2.31 -4.04 -9.62
C THR A 131 3.26 -2.90 -9.95
N ARG A 132 3.25 -1.82 -9.17
CA ARG A 132 4.26 -0.76 -9.33
C ARG A 132 5.63 -1.17 -8.81
N ALA A 133 5.71 -2.29 -8.08
CA ALA A 133 6.97 -2.76 -7.51
C ALA A 133 7.72 -3.62 -8.52
N ARG A 134 8.96 -3.24 -8.84
CA ARG A 134 9.79 -4.02 -9.73
C ARG A 134 10.57 -5.11 -8.99
N ASP A 135 11.04 -4.80 -7.80
CA ASP A 135 11.94 -5.70 -7.07
C ASP A 135 11.32 -6.33 -5.82
N SER A 136 10.59 -5.55 -5.04
CA SER A 136 10.11 -6.04 -3.75
C SER A 136 8.76 -5.40 -3.40
N LEU A 137 7.84 -6.22 -2.91
CA LEU A 137 6.51 -5.77 -2.50
C LEU A 137 6.25 -6.21 -1.06
N TYR A 138 5.82 -5.25 -0.24
CA TYR A 138 5.43 -5.49 1.13
C TYR A 138 3.99 -5.04 1.30
N VAL A 139 3.14 -5.91 1.82
CA VAL A 139 1.72 -5.60 2.04
C VAL A 139 1.43 -5.77 3.51
N SER A 140 0.80 -4.78 4.14
CA SER A 140 0.52 -4.85 5.56
C SER A 140 -0.93 -4.51 5.88
N TYR A 141 -1.39 -5.02 7.01
CA TYR A 141 -2.73 -4.72 7.50
C TYR A 141 -2.72 -4.69 9.04
N ALA A 142 -3.71 -4.01 9.60
CA ALA A 142 -3.91 -3.95 11.05
C ALA A 142 -5.24 -4.60 11.37
N GLY A 143 -5.27 -5.52 12.33
CA GLY A 143 -6.46 -6.28 12.66
C GLY A 143 -6.73 -7.38 11.64
N ALA A 144 -7.93 -7.44 11.12
CA ALA A 144 -8.31 -8.46 10.13
C ALA A 144 -7.85 -8.04 8.73
N PRO A 145 -7.34 -8.98 7.94
CA PRO A 145 -6.91 -8.64 6.58
C PRO A 145 -8.09 -8.36 5.66
N SER A 146 -7.83 -7.57 4.61
CA SER A 146 -8.82 -7.36 3.57
C SER A 146 -9.21 -8.69 2.94
N PRO A 147 -10.49 -8.87 2.57
CA PRO A 147 -10.89 -10.08 1.85
C PRO A 147 -10.14 -10.27 0.53
N PHE A 148 -9.60 -9.19 -0.04
CA PHE A 148 -8.80 -9.31 -1.26
C PHE A 148 -7.52 -10.10 -1.03
N LEU A 149 -6.99 -10.10 0.18
CA LEU A 149 -5.79 -10.88 0.50
C LEU A 149 -6.11 -12.37 0.68
N ASP A 150 -7.33 -12.68 1.09
CA ASP A 150 -7.75 -14.06 1.26
C ASP A 150 -8.16 -14.70 -0.05
N ALA A 151 -8.40 -13.92 -1.08
CA ALA A 151 -8.92 -14.41 -2.35
C ALA A 151 -7.85 -14.95 -3.28
N ARG A 152 -6.62 -15.10 -2.80
CA ARG A 152 -5.58 -15.60 -3.66
C ARG A 152 -5.84 -17.07 -3.99
N PRO A 153 -5.42 -17.47 -5.17
CA PRO A 153 -5.66 -18.85 -5.58
C PRO A 153 -4.96 -19.81 -4.66
N THR A 154 -5.62 -20.88 -4.42
CA THR A 154 -4.99 -21.92 -3.72
C THR A 154 -4.44 -22.83 -4.73
N HIS A 155 -3.44 -23.37 -4.50
CA HIS A 155 -2.93 -24.28 -5.47
C HIS A 155 -2.39 -25.42 -4.82
#